data_7441e794d6a6bd969d481dfbcbaa8321
#
_entry.id   7441e794d6a6bd969d481dfbcbaa8321
#
_cell.length_a   1.000
_cell.length_b   1.000
_cell.length_c   1.000
_cell.angle_alpha   90.00
_cell.angle_beta   90.00
_cell.angle_gamma   90.00
#
_symmetry.space_group_name_H-M   'P 1'
#
loop_
_entity.id
_entity.type
_entity.pdbx_description
1 polymer ?
#
loop_
_entity_poly.entity_id
_entity_poly.type
_entity_poly.pdbx_seq_one_letter_code
_entity_poly.pdbx_strand_id
1 'polypeptide(L)'
;MRIPKLALAGVCALGLFGTGAANSAEPVKIRMSWVAPVANWASIVLEKKDLAQHLGKSYTLESVRFQGTPQMITAIANNELEVSNLAYSSLAIAIENAGLDDIRVIADEFQDGVPGYFSEQFYVRKDSGLNKVEDLKGKVIGTNGAGSAVDVALRAMLKKHGLEDKRDYTMLEGPLPAMPTMLLEKKADLIPAVLPFALNPKLREEGKILFEQREALGVTQMIVWTARKSFIDKNRAAMVDFMEDMLRIVHWYLDPKNHDEVAQIASKITKAPPERFGWLFTKQDTYRDPNLIPNLEALQRNIDTTQDLGFVKKKIDINKYTDLTLVREAAKRLK
;
A
#
# COMPACT_ATOMS: atom_id res chain seq x y z
N MET A 1 -44.62 44.53 70.73
CA MET A 1 -44.23 43.96 72.02
C MET A 1 -43.65 42.56 71.81
N ARG A 2 -42.44 42.37 72.27
CA ARG A 2 -41.69 41.12 72.49
C ARG A 2 -41.22 40.26 71.31
N ILE A 3 -39.92 40.33 71.03
CA ILE A 3 -38.99 39.28 70.61
C ILE A 3 -38.90 38.21 71.73
N PRO A 4 -38.56 36.93 71.54
CA PRO A 4 -37.33 36.38 70.90
C PRO A 4 -37.54 34.96 70.26
N LYS A 5 -36.67 34.27 69.66
CA LYS A 5 -35.31 33.74 69.95
C LYS A 5 -34.73 32.93 68.75
N LEU A 6 -33.44 33.00 68.69
CA LEU A 6 -32.56 32.13 67.87
C LEU A 6 -32.80 30.63 68.00
N ALA A 7 -32.60 29.90 66.91
CA ALA A 7 -32.08 28.54 66.95
C ALA A 7 -31.09 28.32 65.80
N LEU A 8 -29.86 28.02 66.16
CA LEU A 8 -28.70 27.61 65.41
C LEU A 8 -28.89 26.18 64.94
N ALA A 9 -28.66 25.84 63.66
CA ALA A 9 -28.49 24.46 63.25
C ALA A 9 -27.63 24.35 61.97
N GLY A 10 -26.48 23.88 62.18
CA GLY A 10 -25.71 22.87 61.47
C GLY A 10 -25.52 23.00 59.93
N VAL A 11 -24.34 23.52 59.50
CA VAL A 11 -23.83 23.35 58.18
C VAL A 11 -23.29 21.93 58.09
N CYS A 12 -23.98 21.01 57.34
CA CYS A 12 -23.43 19.78 56.82
C CYS A 12 -22.81 20.09 55.48
N ALA A 13 -21.48 20.21 55.45
CA ALA A 13 -20.70 20.20 54.20
C ALA A 13 -20.71 18.79 53.61
N LEU A 14 -21.59 18.52 52.63
CA LEU A 14 -21.47 17.37 51.75
C LEU A 14 -20.36 17.64 50.75
N GLY A 15 -19.21 17.01 50.96
CA GLY A 15 -18.13 16.94 49.99
C GLY A 15 -18.61 16.21 48.73
N LEU A 16 -18.83 16.94 47.64
CA LEU A 16 -18.98 16.39 46.30
C LEU A 16 -17.60 15.88 45.86
N PHE A 17 -17.35 14.58 46.08
CA PHE A 17 -16.32 13.87 45.31
C PHE A 17 -16.80 13.83 43.87
N GLY A 18 -16.41 14.82 43.07
CA GLY A 18 -16.49 14.79 41.64
C GLY A 18 -15.59 13.66 41.14
N THR A 19 -16.19 12.50 40.85
CA THR A 19 -15.56 11.50 40.01
C THR A 19 -15.38 12.16 38.66
N GLY A 20 -14.18 12.70 38.43
CA GLY A 20 -13.75 13.12 37.10
C GLY A 20 -13.86 11.89 36.17
N ALA A 21 -14.94 11.81 35.42
CA ALA A 21 -14.98 10.92 34.27
C ALA A 21 -13.80 11.33 33.42
N ALA A 22 -12.78 10.49 33.37
CA ALA A 22 -11.72 10.63 32.41
C ALA A 22 -12.41 10.64 31.04
N ASN A 23 -12.48 11.81 30.42
CA ASN A 23 -12.97 11.99 29.08
C ASN A 23 -11.99 11.21 28.19
N SER A 24 -12.24 9.92 27.93
CA SER A 24 -11.47 9.17 26.96
C SER A 24 -11.68 9.87 25.62
N ALA A 25 -10.64 10.48 25.10
CA ALA A 25 -10.70 11.09 23.79
C ALA A 25 -11.24 10.05 22.78
N GLU A 26 -12.11 10.47 21.87
CA GLU A 26 -12.62 9.57 20.82
C GLU A 26 -11.46 8.95 20.05
N PRO A 27 -11.55 7.65 19.73
CA PRO A 27 -10.51 6.99 18.94
C PRO A 27 -10.26 7.70 17.61
N VAL A 28 -9.00 7.90 17.28
CA VAL A 28 -8.60 8.54 16.02
C VAL A 28 -9.02 7.66 14.84
N LYS A 29 -9.81 8.21 13.91
CA LYS A 29 -10.20 7.50 12.69
C LYS A 29 -9.03 7.43 11.72
N ILE A 30 -8.66 6.21 11.31
CA ILE A 30 -7.64 5.94 10.28
C ILE A 30 -8.33 5.24 9.10
N ARG A 31 -8.39 5.91 7.95
CA ARG A 31 -8.78 5.31 6.68
C ARG A 31 -7.50 4.92 5.95
N MET A 32 -7.37 3.62 5.67
CA MET A 32 -6.19 3.06 5.01
C MET A 32 -6.56 2.48 3.64
N SER A 33 -5.84 2.90 2.61
CA SER A 33 -6.13 2.50 1.24
C SER A 33 -5.52 1.14 0.86
N TRP A 34 -6.07 0.54 -0.22
CA TRP A 34 -5.53 -0.65 -0.86
C TRP A 34 -6.00 -0.78 -2.31
N VAL A 35 -5.29 -1.59 -3.12
CA VAL A 35 -5.58 -1.83 -4.54
C VAL A 35 -5.86 -3.31 -4.79
N ALA A 36 -4.90 -4.18 -4.52
CA ALA A 36 -4.98 -5.61 -4.79
C ALA A 36 -5.43 -6.40 -3.55
N PRO A 37 -6.50 -7.20 -3.64
CA PRO A 37 -6.96 -8.00 -2.52
C PRO A 37 -5.87 -8.97 -2.09
N VAL A 38 -5.78 -9.20 -0.78
CA VAL A 38 -4.81 -10.03 -0.05
C VAL A 38 -3.33 -9.66 -0.25
N ALA A 39 -3.00 -8.98 -1.34
CA ALA A 39 -1.63 -8.50 -1.60
C ALA A 39 -1.30 -7.19 -0.86
N ASN A 40 -2.30 -6.37 -0.55
CA ASN A 40 -2.11 -5.17 0.28
C ASN A 40 -2.61 -5.39 1.71
N TRP A 41 -1.85 -4.92 2.69
CA TRP A 41 -2.13 -5.14 4.11
C TRP A 41 -3.52 -4.65 4.53
N ALA A 42 -3.94 -3.45 4.11
CA ALA A 42 -5.25 -2.90 4.47
C ALA A 42 -6.44 -3.76 4.00
N SER A 43 -6.25 -4.67 3.04
CA SER A 43 -7.29 -5.60 2.58
C SER A 43 -7.48 -6.81 3.48
N ILE A 44 -6.53 -7.09 4.38
CA ILE A 44 -6.47 -8.36 5.12
C ILE A 44 -6.28 -8.18 6.65
N VAL A 45 -5.68 -7.08 7.11
CA VAL A 45 -5.32 -6.90 8.53
C VAL A 45 -6.52 -6.97 9.48
N LEU A 46 -7.70 -6.52 9.05
CA LEU A 46 -8.91 -6.53 9.87
C LEU A 46 -9.47 -7.94 10.13
N GLU A 47 -9.04 -8.94 9.38
CA GLU A 47 -9.38 -10.35 9.65
C GLU A 47 -8.65 -10.89 10.90
N LYS A 48 -7.58 -10.22 11.33
CA LYS A 48 -6.82 -10.51 12.56
C LYS A 48 -6.90 -9.36 13.56
N LYS A 49 -8.04 -8.68 13.63
CA LYS A 49 -8.31 -7.60 14.59
C LYS A 49 -8.21 -8.03 16.06
N ASP A 50 -8.31 -9.32 16.35
CA ASP A 50 -8.09 -9.90 17.68
C ASP A 50 -6.65 -9.70 18.18
N LEU A 51 -5.68 -9.50 17.28
CA LEU A 51 -4.30 -9.17 17.61
C LEU A 51 -4.08 -7.66 17.83
N ALA A 52 -5.01 -6.81 17.39
CA ALA A 52 -4.92 -5.36 17.51
C ALA A 52 -5.35 -4.92 18.91
N GLN A 53 -4.38 -4.65 19.79
CA GLN A 53 -4.63 -4.33 21.20
C GLN A 53 -5.20 -2.93 21.43
N HIS A 54 -4.96 -2.01 20.48
CA HIS A 54 -5.31 -0.60 20.53
C HIS A 54 -6.53 -0.24 19.68
N LEU A 55 -6.95 -1.14 18.77
CA LEU A 55 -8.10 -0.93 17.90
C LEU A 55 -9.40 -0.75 18.73
N GLY A 56 -10.13 0.31 18.40
CA GLY A 56 -11.35 0.71 19.13
C GLY A 56 -11.09 1.46 20.45
N LYS A 57 -9.81 1.67 20.82
CA LYS A 57 -9.40 2.41 22.03
C LYS A 57 -8.71 3.72 21.65
N SER A 58 -7.51 3.67 21.03
CA SER A 58 -6.79 4.85 20.59
C SER A 58 -7.06 5.19 19.12
N TYR A 59 -7.41 4.21 18.29
CA TYR A 59 -7.78 4.42 16.89
C TYR A 59 -8.89 3.47 16.42
N THR A 60 -9.56 3.84 15.31
CA THR A 60 -10.41 2.97 14.51
C THR A 60 -9.81 2.83 13.11
N LEU A 61 -10.01 1.69 12.45
CA LEU A 61 -9.45 1.42 11.13
C LEU A 61 -10.56 1.13 10.12
N GLU A 62 -10.52 1.83 8.99
CA GLU A 62 -11.39 1.61 7.83
C GLU A 62 -10.54 1.33 6.59
N SER A 63 -10.81 0.23 5.90
CA SER A 63 -10.13 -0.14 4.65
C SER A 63 -10.85 0.45 3.45
N VAL A 64 -10.14 1.21 2.59
CA VAL A 64 -10.71 1.89 1.42
C VAL A 64 -10.04 1.39 0.14
N ARG A 65 -10.83 0.83 -0.77
CA ARG A 65 -10.32 0.27 -2.03
C ARG A 65 -10.22 1.33 -3.13
N PHE A 66 -9.10 1.27 -3.88
CA PHE A 66 -8.86 2.04 -5.11
C PHE A 66 -8.51 1.13 -6.27
N GLN A 67 -8.62 1.63 -7.51
CA GLN A 67 -8.20 0.88 -8.70
C GLN A 67 -6.69 0.95 -8.95
N GLY A 68 -6.04 2.00 -8.46
CA GLY A 68 -4.61 2.23 -8.56
C GLY A 68 -4.16 3.34 -7.62
N THR A 69 -2.86 3.45 -7.41
CA THR A 69 -2.28 4.43 -6.48
C THR A 69 -2.38 5.89 -6.95
N PRO A 70 -2.43 6.23 -8.25
CA PRO A 70 -2.63 7.62 -8.67
C PRO A 70 -3.95 8.23 -8.17
N GLN A 71 -5.05 7.46 -8.10
CA GLN A 71 -6.33 7.97 -7.62
C GLN A 71 -6.32 8.33 -6.12
N MET A 72 -5.41 7.74 -5.34
CA MET A 72 -5.27 8.03 -3.92
C MET A 72 -4.76 9.45 -3.66
N ILE A 73 -4.01 10.05 -4.60
CA ILE A 73 -3.43 11.40 -4.46
C ILE A 73 -4.53 12.44 -4.18
N THR A 74 -5.63 12.37 -4.92
CA THR A 74 -6.79 13.25 -4.71
C THR A 74 -7.42 13.02 -3.35
N ALA A 75 -7.59 11.78 -2.93
CA ALA A 75 -8.17 11.45 -1.63
C ALA A 75 -7.29 11.94 -0.47
N ILE A 76 -5.95 11.84 -0.61
CA ILE A 76 -5.01 12.39 0.38
C ILE A 76 -5.11 13.92 0.45
N ALA A 77 -5.14 14.59 -0.72
CA ALA A 77 -5.25 16.04 -0.79
C ALA A 77 -6.55 16.57 -0.14
N ASN A 78 -7.64 15.81 -0.26
CA ASN A 78 -8.94 16.11 0.35
C ASN A 78 -9.07 15.67 1.81
N ASN A 79 -8.02 15.12 2.42
CA ASN A 79 -8.06 14.51 3.77
C ASN A 79 -9.11 13.39 3.89
N GLU A 80 -9.27 12.59 2.84
CA GLU A 80 -10.15 11.42 2.79
C GLU A 80 -9.41 10.12 3.14
N LEU A 81 -8.07 10.18 3.29
CA LEU A 81 -7.19 9.11 3.72
C LEU A 81 -6.19 9.63 4.76
N GLU A 82 -6.02 8.89 5.84
CA GLU A 82 -5.00 9.13 6.86
C GLU A 82 -3.72 8.34 6.59
N VAL A 83 -3.86 7.07 6.14
CA VAL A 83 -2.76 6.23 5.71
C VAL A 83 -3.01 5.74 4.29
N SER A 84 -2.08 5.99 3.39
CA SER A 84 -2.20 5.55 2.00
C SER A 84 -1.04 4.66 1.60
N ASN A 85 -1.32 3.61 0.82
CA ASN A 85 -0.30 2.77 0.22
C ASN A 85 0.04 3.29 -1.17
N LEU A 86 1.05 4.14 -1.26
CA LEU A 86 1.46 4.74 -2.53
C LEU A 86 2.59 3.95 -3.19
N ALA A 87 2.48 3.81 -4.51
CA ALA A 87 3.63 3.44 -5.33
C ALA A 87 4.70 4.54 -5.28
N TYR A 88 5.97 4.17 -5.45
CA TYR A 88 7.09 5.12 -5.52
C TYR A 88 6.83 6.26 -6.50
N SER A 89 6.25 5.95 -7.66
CA SER A 89 5.92 6.92 -8.70
C SER A 89 4.78 7.85 -8.29
N SER A 90 3.70 7.29 -7.71
CA SER A 90 2.57 8.09 -7.21
C SER A 90 2.99 8.96 -6.03
N LEU A 91 3.93 8.53 -5.20
CA LEU A 91 4.53 9.34 -4.14
C LEU A 91 5.27 10.55 -4.74
N ALA A 92 6.10 10.34 -5.76
CA ALA A 92 6.80 11.43 -6.45
C ALA A 92 5.82 12.44 -7.07
N ILE A 93 4.78 11.95 -7.74
CA ILE A 93 3.71 12.78 -8.32
C ILE A 93 2.94 13.54 -7.23
N ALA A 94 2.65 12.91 -6.11
CA ALA A 94 1.96 13.56 -4.98
C ALA A 94 2.78 14.72 -4.41
N ILE A 95 4.08 14.53 -4.25
CA ILE A 95 4.99 15.57 -3.73
C ILE A 95 5.07 16.76 -4.69
N GLU A 96 5.35 16.51 -5.96
CA GLU A 96 5.60 17.61 -6.89
C GLU A 96 4.31 18.20 -7.50
N ASN A 97 3.46 17.35 -8.07
CA ASN A 97 2.35 17.80 -8.89
C ASN A 97 1.11 18.15 -8.06
N ALA A 98 0.89 17.46 -6.93
CA ALA A 98 -0.21 17.76 -6.02
C ALA A 98 0.19 18.67 -4.84
N GLY A 99 1.48 19.03 -4.72
CA GLY A 99 1.97 19.92 -3.67
C GLY A 99 1.81 19.34 -2.25
N LEU A 100 1.86 18.02 -2.10
CA LEU A 100 1.75 17.36 -0.80
C LEU A 100 3.10 17.35 -0.07
N ASP A 101 3.65 18.51 0.23
CA ASP A 101 4.97 18.69 0.85
C ASP A 101 5.07 18.07 2.25
N ASP A 102 3.94 17.89 2.93
CA ASP A 102 3.88 17.29 4.26
C ASP A 102 3.63 15.78 4.25
N ILE A 103 3.60 15.11 3.09
CA ILE A 103 3.52 13.65 3.02
C ILE A 103 4.79 13.01 3.57
N ARG A 104 4.65 11.91 4.31
CA ARG A 104 5.77 11.16 4.86
C ARG A 104 5.60 9.66 4.60
N VAL A 105 6.66 9.02 4.13
CA VAL A 105 6.81 7.56 4.14
C VAL A 105 6.97 7.11 5.59
N ILE A 106 6.11 6.23 6.04
CA ILE A 106 6.08 5.75 7.43
C ILE A 106 6.37 4.27 7.58
N ALA A 107 6.17 3.47 6.50
CA ALA A 107 6.41 2.03 6.54
C ALA A 107 6.57 1.41 5.13
N ASP A 108 7.13 0.19 5.09
CA ASP A 108 7.11 -0.72 3.93
C ASP A 108 5.71 -1.31 3.75
N GLU A 109 5.29 -1.45 2.51
CA GLU A 109 4.16 -2.33 2.16
C GLU A 109 4.69 -3.63 1.54
N PHE A 110 5.47 -3.52 0.47
CA PHE A 110 6.21 -4.60 -0.15
C PHE A 110 7.25 -4.10 -1.17
N GLN A 111 8.23 -4.98 -1.45
CA GLN A 111 9.30 -4.75 -2.41
C GLN A 111 9.21 -5.78 -3.55
N ASP A 112 9.52 -5.34 -4.76
CA ASP A 112 9.61 -6.19 -5.94
C ASP A 112 11.07 -6.46 -6.32
N GLY A 113 11.31 -7.59 -7.00
CA GLY A 113 12.63 -7.93 -7.55
C GLY A 113 13.67 -8.34 -6.53
N VAL A 114 13.31 -8.51 -5.26
CA VAL A 114 14.22 -9.04 -4.23
C VAL A 114 14.61 -10.48 -4.59
N PRO A 115 15.91 -10.84 -4.58
CA PRO A 115 16.37 -12.16 -4.98
C PRO A 115 15.66 -13.30 -4.23
N GLY A 116 15.15 -14.27 -4.99
CA GLY A 116 14.43 -15.42 -4.44
C GLY A 116 12.95 -15.18 -4.14
N TYR A 117 12.42 -13.99 -4.40
CA TYR A 117 11.00 -13.67 -4.30
C TYR A 117 10.37 -13.42 -5.67
N PHE A 118 9.05 -13.36 -5.73
CA PHE A 118 8.32 -13.01 -6.95
C PHE A 118 8.71 -11.60 -7.43
N SER A 119 8.75 -11.42 -8.74
CA SER A 119 8.80 -10.12 -9.39
C SER A 119 7.64 -10.00 -10.36
N GLU A 120 7.03 -8.83 -10.46
CA GLU A 120 5.90 -8.61 -11.34
C GLU A 120 6.25 -8.93 -12.79
N GLN A 121 5.31 -9.58 -13.48
CA GLN A 121 5.53 -10.20 -14.78
C GLN A 121 4.76 -9.45 -15.85
N PHE A 122 5.39 -9.31 -17.01
CA PHE A 122 4.78 -8.71 -18.19
C PHE A 122 4.56 -9.80 -19.26
N TYR A 123 3.29 -10.03 -19.56
CA TYR A 123 2.85 -11.15 -20.40
C TYR A 123 2.50 -10.71 -21.82
N VAL A 124 2.88 -11.54 -22.78
CA VAL A 124 2.37 -11.56 -24.15
C VAL A 124 1.70 -12.91 -24.42
N ARG A 125 0.88 -13.03 -25.47
CA ARG A 125 0.35 -14.35 -25.87
C ARG A 125 1.44 -15.21 -26.48
N LYS A 126 1.39 -16.52 -26.27
CA LYS A 126 2.31 -17.49 -26.86
C LYS A 126 2.26 -17.49 -28.40
N ASP A 127 1.06 -17.27 -28.97
CA ASP A 127 0.80 -17.24 -30.41
C ASP A 127 1.08 -15.88 -31.07
N SER A 128 1.52 -14.87 -30.32
CA SER A 128 1.67 -13.49 -30.82
C SER A 128 2.90 -13.27 -31.71
N GLY A 129 3.88 -14.18 -31.68
CA GLY A 129 5.18 -13.97 -32.32
C GLY A 129 6.10 -12.98 -31.60
N LEU A 130 5.65 -12.35 -30.51
CA LEU A 130 6.45 -11.38 -29.72
C LEU A 130 7.42 -12.14 -28.82
N ASN A 131 8.73 -11.98 -29.01
CA ASN A 131 9.77 -12.73 -28.31
C ASN A 131 10.76 -11.84 -27.55
N LYS A 132 10.79 -10.55 -27.86
CA LYS A 132 11.66 -9.54 -27.24
C LYS A 132 10.94 -8.20 -27.16
N VAL A 133 11.46 -7.30 -26.35
CA VAL A 133 10.82 -5.99 -26.09
C VAL A 133 10.68 -5.15 -27.36
N GLU A 134 11.65 -5.22 -28.27
CA GLU A 134 11.63 -4.47 -29.54
C GLU A 134 10.46 -4.88 -30.45
N ASP A 135 9.92 -6.11 -30.31
CA ASP A 135 8.77 -6.60 -31.08
C ASP A 135 7.47 -5.87 -30.68
N LEU A 136 7.50 -5.09 -29.58
CA LEU A 136 6.35 -4.28 -29.12
C LEU A 136 6.16 -3.01 -29.95
N LYS A 137 6.98 -2.73 -30.94
CA LYS A 137 6.78 -1.59 -31.84
C LYS A 137 5.45 -1.72 -32.59
N GLY A 138 4.63 -0.66 -32.54
CA GLY A 138 3.28 -0.61 -33.13
C GLY A 138 2.21 -1.38 -32.34
N LYS A 139 2.50 -1.83 -31.11
CA LYS A 139 1.60 -2.66 -30.30
C LYS A 139 0.80 -1.86 -29.29
N VAL A 140 -0.26 -2.49 -28.80
CA VAL A 140 -1.10 -1.99 -27.72
C VAL A 140 -0.64 -2.58 -26.40
N ILE A 141 -0.28 -1.71 -25.46
CA ILE A 141 0.31 -2.05 -24.17
C ILE A 141 -0.68 -1.75 -23.06
N GLY A 142 -1.06 -2.78 -22.29
CA GLY A 142 -1.97 -2.63 -21.14
C GLY A 142 -1.27 -1.97 -19.95
N THR A 143 -1.97 -1.10 -19.22
CA THR A 143 -1.55 -0.50 -17.94
C THR A 143 -2.74 -0.26 -17.03
N ASN A 144 -2.52 -0.18 -15.72
CA ASN A 144 -3.60 0.11 -14.76
C ASN A 144 -3.79 1.60 -14.46
N GLY A 145 -3.06 2.46 -15.13
CA GLY A 145 -3.14 3.90 -15.01
C GLY A 145 -1.78 4.58 -15.17
N ALA A 146 -1.77 5.70 -15.86
CA ALA A 146 -0.56 6.48 -16.08
C ALA A 146 0.08 6.90 -14.75
N GLY A 147 1.40 6.71 -14.64
CA GLY A 147 2.16 7.02 -13.43
C GLY A 147 1.98 6.02 -12.27
N SER A 148 1.32 4.88 -12.49
CA SER A 148 1.39 3.75 -11.54
C SER A 148 2.78 3.10 -11.58
N ALA A 149 3.13 2.30 -10.55
CA ALA A 149 4.43 1.65 -10.52
C ALA A 149 4.67 0.72 -11.70
N VAL A 150 3.65 -0.07 -12.08
CA VAL A 150 3.76 -0.96 -13.25
C VAL A 150 3.86 -0.19 -14.57
N ASP A 151 3.19 0.96 -14.69
CA ASP A 151 3.31 1.84 -15.86
C ASP A 151 4.74 2.40 -15.98
N VAL A 152 5.30 2.86 -14.87
CA VAL A 152 6.69 3.37 -14.85
C VAL A 152 7.71 2.27 -15.18
N ALA A 153 7.56 1.08 -14.59
CA ALA A 153 8.43 -0.06 -14.88
C ALA A 153 8.36 -0.46 -16.37
N LEU A 154 7.16 -0.51 -16.92
CA LEU A 154 6.91 -0.80 -18.32
C LEU A 154 7.57 0.23 -19.23
N ARG A 155 7.33 1.51 -19.00
CA ARG A 155 7.94 2.61 -19.78
C ARG A 155 9.46 2.63 -19.66
N ALA A 156 10.00 2.32 -18.49
CA ALA A 156 11.45 2.20 -18.29
C ALA A 156 12.03 1.08 -19.16
N MET A 157 11.39 -0.09 -19.22
CA MET A 157 11.79 -1.19 -20.07
C MET A 157 11.70 -0.81 -21.56
N LEU A 158 10.59 -0.26 -21.99
CA LEU A 158 10.39 0.15 -23.40
C LEU A 158 11.43 1.20 -23.82
N LYS A 159 11.67 2.22 -22.98
CA LYS A 159 12.69 3.25 -23.24
C LYS A 159 14.09 2.68 -23.31
N LYS A 160 14.44 1.73 -22.44
CA LYS A 160 15.73 1.01 -22.45
C LYS A 160 15.97 0.30 -23.79
N HIS A 161 14.91 -0.13 -24.46
CA HIS A 161 14.93 -0.79 -25.77
C HIS A 161 14.61 0.16 -26.95
N GLY A 162 14.69 1.49 -26.74
CA GLY A 162 14.53 2.51 -27.78
C GLY A 162 13.11 2.75 -28.26
N LEU A 163 12.10 2.27 -27.51
CA LEU A 163 10.68 2.49 -27.81
C LEU A 163 10.14 3.69 -27.01
N GLU A 164 9.48 4.60 -27.71
CA GLU A 164 8.91 5.82 -27.13
C GLU A 164 7.38 5.82 -27.18
N ASP A 165 6.75 6.30 -26.10
CA ASP A 165 5.29 6.44 -25.99
C ASP A 165 4.72 7.29 -27.14
N LYS A 166 3.55 6.92 -27.62
CA LYS A 166 2.80 7.57 -28.71
C LYS A 166 3.49 7.52 -30.10
N ARG A 167 4.81 7.31 -30.14
CA ARG A 167 5.54 7.13 -31.39
C ARG A 167 5.59 5.65 -31.79
N ASP A 168 5.97 4.78 -30.85
CA ASP A 168 6.30 3.40 -31.13
C ASP A 168 5.28 2.41 -30.55
N TYR A 169 4.41 2.83 -29.63
CA TYR A 169 3.35 2.01 -29.04
C TYR A 169 2.19 2.84 -28.53
N THR A 170 1.06 2.18 -28.23
CA THR A 170 -0.13 2.83 -27.66
C THR A 170 -0.44 2.21 -26.31
N MET A 171 -0.68 3.06 -25.28
CA MET A 171 -1.10 2.60 -23.96
C MET A 171 -2.63 2.43 -23.92
N LEU A 172 -3.08 1.34 -23.29
CA LEU A 172 -4.49 1.04 -23.02
C LEU A 172 -4.69 0.83 -21.53
N GLU A 173 -5.41 1.73 -20.89
CA GLU A 173 -5.69 1.63 -19.46
C GLU A 173 -6.85 0.66 -19.16
N GLY A 174 -6.70 -0.09 -18.06
CA GLY A 174 -7.74 -0.98 -17.55
C GLY A 174 -7.42 -1.45 -16.13
N PRO A 175 -8.43 -1.92 -15.36
CA PRO A 175 -8.20 -2.39 -14.01
C PRO A 175 -7.37 -3.68 -13.99
N LEU A 176 -6.49 -3.84 -13.01
CA LEU A 176 -5.60 -5.02 -12.87
C LEU A 176 -6.31 -6.37 -13.01
N PRO A 177 -7.52 -6.58 -12.45
CA PRO A 177 -8.25 -7.83 -12.64
C PRO A 177 -8.62 -8.16 -14.09
N ALA A 178 -8.76 -7.14 -14.94
CA ALA A 178 -9.11 -7.31 -16.35
C ALA A 178 -7.90 -7.59 -17.25
N MET A 179 -6.68 -7.35 -16.80
CA MET A 179 -5.47 -7.51 -17.61
C MET A 179 -5.36 -8.88 -18.29
N PRO A 180 -5.54 -10.04 -17.58
CA PRO A 180 -5.51 -11.35 -18.25
C PRO A 180 -6.52 -11.45 -19.40
N THR A 181 -7.74 -10.98 -19.20
CA THR A 181 -8.79 -11.00 -20.22
C THR A 181 -8.44 -10.09 -21.41
N MET A 182 -7.90 -8.89 -21.14
CA MET A 182 -7.48 -7.96 -22.20
C MET A 182 -6.42 -8.58 -23.12
N LEU A 183 -5.48 -9.34 -22.58
CA LEU A 183 -4.47 -10.05 -23.35
C LEU A 183 -5.09 -11.19 -24.18
N LEU A 184 -5.88 -12.04 -23.53
CA LEU A 184 -6.49 -13.23 -24.14
C LEU A 184 -7.50 -12.86 -25.26
N GLU A 185 -8.24 -11.76 -25.07
CA GLU A 185 -9.17 -11.22 -26.07
C GLU A 185 -8.48 -10.35 -27.14
N LYS A 186 -7.13 -10.27 -27.15
CA LYS A 186 -6.35 -9.48 -28.10
C LYS A 186 -6.63 -7.97 -28.08
N LYS A 187 -7.13 -7.45 -26.96
CA LYS A 187 -7.32 -6.00 -26.73
C LYS A 187 -6.00 -5.30 -26.41
N ALA A 188 -5.07 -6.02 -25.79
CA ALA A 188 -3.68 -5.60 -25.57
C ALA A 188 -2.73 -6.71 -26.04
N ASP A 189 -1.56 -6.31 -26.53
CA ASP A 189 -0.51 -7.23 -26.98
C ASP A 189 0.43 -7.62 -25.85
N LEU A 190 0.60 -6.71 -24.86
CA LEU A 190 1.33 -6.95 -23.63
C LEU A 190 0.53 -6.38 -22.44
N ILE A 191 0.55 -7.09 -21.31
CA ILE A 191 -0.08 -6.66 -20.07
C ILE A 191 0.84 -6.87 -18.86
N PRO A 192 0.73 -6.04 -17.80
CA PRO A 192 1.26 -6.37 -16.48
C PRO A 192 0.39 -7.44 -15.82
N ALA A 193 1.03 -8.39 -15.14
CA ALA A 193 0.36 -9.43 -14.38
C ALA A 193 0.89 -9.44 -12.95
N VAL A 194 0.27 -8.59 -12.12
CA VAL A 194 0.57 -8.53 -10.68
C VAL A 194 -0.14 -9.65 -9.92
N LEU A 195 0.35 -10.02 -8.73
CA LEU A 195 -0.35 -10.94 -7.85
C LEU A 195 -1.65 -10.33 -7.31
N PRO A 196 -2.73 -11.12 -7.17
CA PRO A 196 -2.87 -12.56 -7.51
C PRO A 196 -3.19 -12.85 -8.98
N PHE A 197 -3.33 -11.84 -9.86
CA PHE A 197 -3.82 -11.99 -11.24
C PHE A 197 -2.82 -12.71 -12.15
N ALA A 198 -1.52 -12.65 -11.84
CA ALA A 198 -0.47 -13.44 -12.48
C ALA A 198 -0.67 -14.97 -12.35
N LEU A 199 -1.52 -15.39 -11.39
CA LEU A 199 -1.84 -16.81 -11.16
C LEU A 199 -3.07 -17.27 -11.95
N ASN A 200 -3.62 -16.45 -12.84
CA ASN A 200 -4.75 -16.82 -13.69
C ASN A 200 -4.38 -18.05 -14.55
N PRO A 201 -5.12 -19.19 -14.47
CA PRO A 201 -4.76 -20.42 -15.17
C PRO A 201 -4.68 -20.24 -16.69
N LYS A 202 -5.66 -19.55 -17.29
CA LYS A 202 -5.66 -19.31 -18.75
C LYS A 202 -4.49 -18.41 -19.18
N LEU A 203 -4.17 -17.38 -18.38
CA LEU A 203 -3.00 -16.55 -18.67
C LEU A 203 -1.72 -17.38 -18.68
N ARG A 204 -1.55 -18.31 -17.76
CA ARG A 204 -0.38 -19.21 -17.70
C ARG A 204 -0.36 -20.24 -18.82
N GLU A 205 -1.54 -20.70 -19.24
CA GLU A 205 -1.69 -21.64 -20.35
C GLU A 205 -1.39 -20.96 -21.71
N GLU A 206 -2.00 -19.81 -22.00
CA GLU A 206 -1.98 -19.16 -23.32
C GLU A 206 -0.96 -18.02 -23.43
N GLY A 207 -0.49 -17.49 -22.28
CA GLY A 207 0.50 -16.43 -22.20
C GLY A 207 1.92 -16.95 -21.95
N LYS A 208 2.89 -16.08 -22.22
CA LYS A 208 4.29 -16.23 -21.79
C LYS A 208 4.80 -14.92 -21.22
N ILE A 209 5.71 -14.99 -20.27
CA ILE A 209 6.41 -13.83 -19.73
C ILE A 209 7.38 -13.32 -20.79
N LEU A 210 7.29 -12.04 -21.12
CA LEU A 210 8.24 -11.38 -21.99
C LEU A 210 9.42 -10.83 -21.21
N PHE A 211 9.14 -10.23 -20.02
CA PHE A 211 10.13 -9.78 -19.06
C PHE A 211 9.50 -9.66 -17.67
N GLU A 212 10.34 -9.56 -16.64
CA GLU A 212 9.93 -9.26 -15.26
C GLU A 212 10.34 -7.83 -14.88
N GLN A 213 9.66 -7.24 -13.90
CA GLN A 213 9.95 -5.88 -13.43
C GLN A 213 11.37 -5.71 -12.95
N ARG A 214 11.97 -6.76 -12.33
CA ARG A 214 13.37 -6.73 -11.89
C ARG A 214 14.35 -6.51 -13.03
N GLU A 215 14.02 -6.88 -14.27
CA GLU A 215 14.86 -6.66 -15.46
C GLU A 215 14.80 -5.17 -15.89
N ALA A 216 13.69 -4.49 -15.60
CA ALA A 216 13.54 -3.06 -15.89
C ALA A 216 14.22 -2.18 -14.82
N LEU A 217 13.98 -2.45 -13.53
CA LEU A 217 14.28 -1.53 -12.43
C LEU A 217 15.19 -2.13 -11.35
N GLY A 218 15.51 -3.43 -11.41
CA GLY A 218 16.17 -4.12 -10.29
C GLY A 218 15.26 -4.23 -9.06
N VAL A 219 15.86 -4.28 -7.87
CA VAL A 219 15.10 -4.23 -6.61
C VAL A 219 14.35 -2.90 -6.50
N THR A 220 13.05 -2.99 -6.32
CA THR A 220 12.13 -1.86 -6.30
C THR A 220 11.41 -1.79 -4.96
N GLN A 221 11.44 -0.63 -4.29
CA GLN A 221 10.49 -0.35 -3.21
C GLN A 221 9.14 -0.03 -3.83
N MET A 222 8.35 -1.06 -4.05
CA MET A 222 7.18 -0.99 -4.91
C MET A 222 6.09 -0.11 -4.34
N ILE A 223 5.68 -0.39 -3.12
CA ILE A 223 4.63 0.33 -2.39
C ILE A 223 5.15 0.67 -0.99
N VAL A 224 4.82 1.85 -0.52
CA VAL A 224 5.09 2.32 0.86
C VAL A 224 3.81 2.84 1.50
N TRP A 225 3.72 2.74 2.83
CA TRP A 225 2.70 3.45 3.57
C TRP A 225 3.11 4.89 3.76
N THR A 226 2.16 5.79 3.53
CA THR A 226 2.38 7.22 3.70
C THR A 226 1.26 7.83 4.54
N ALA A 227 1.59 8.88 5.29
CA ALA A 227 0.64 9.71 6.01
C ALA A 227 1.07 11.17 5.94
N ARG A 228 0.17 12.11 6.16
CA ARG A 228 0.53 13.53 6.23
C ARG A 228 1.19 13.83 7.57
N LYS A 229 2.28 14.60 7.56
CA LYS A 229 3.01 15.00 8.78
C LYS A 229 2.09 15.74 9.75
N SER A 230 1.23 16.60 9.25
CA SER A 230 0.22 17.31 10.04
C SER A 230 -0.72 16.37 10.80
N PHE A 231 -1.12 15.24 10.19
CA PHE A 231 -1.91 14.22 10.84
C PHE A 231 -1.09 13.43 11.88
N ILE A 232 0.15 13.06 11.53
CA ILE A 232 1.08 12.36 12.43
C ILE A 232 1.32 13.20 13.70
N ASP A 233 1.68 14.48 13.54
CA ASP A 233 2.01 15.36 14.66
C ASP A 233 0.83 15.53 15.61
N LYS A 234 -0.37 15.67 15.06
CA LYS A 234 -1.61 15.81 15.84
C LYS A 234 -2.00 14.54 16.60
N ASN A 235 -1.73 13.37 16.04
CA ASN A 235 -2.25 12.09 16.49
C ASN A 235 -1.13 11.08 16.81
N ARG A 236 0.07 11.56 17.18
CA ARG A 236 1.28 10.72 17.26
C ARG A 236 1.08 9.46 18.12
N ALA A 237 0.48 9.60 19.31
CA ALA A 237 0.27 8.45 20.19
C ALA A 237 -0.59 7.36 19.53
N ALA A 238 -1.72 7.74 18.93
CA ALA A 238 -2.60 6.81 18.21
C ALA A 238 -1.91 6.20 16.98
N MET A 239 -1.04 6.95 16.28
CA MET A 239 -0.26 6.44 15.16
C MET A 239 0.82 5.44 15.59
N VAL A 240 1.45 5.61 16.75
CA VAL A 240 2.38 4.62 17.30
C VAL A 240 1.63 3.35 17.72
N ASP A 241 0.47 3.48 18.36
CA ASP A 241 -0.42 2.36 18.73
C ASP A 241 -0.89 1.59 17.49
N PHE A 242 -1.28 2.31 16.42
CA PHE A 242 -1.61 1.72 15.12
C PHE A 242 -0.43 0.93 14.56
N MET A 243 0.78 1.51 14.54
CA MET A 243 1.97 0.84 14.02
C MET A 243 2.37 -0.38 14.85
N GLU A 244 2.17 -0.35 16.17
CA GLU A 244 2.40 -1.50 17.05
C GLU A 244 1.46 -2.66 16.71
N ASP A 245 0.16 -2.37 16.56
CA ASP A 245 -0.82 -3.38 16.16
C ASP A 245 -0.54 -3.93 14.76
N MET A 246 -0.15 -3.07 13.81
CA MET A 246 0.22 -3.51 12.45
C MET A 246 1.44 -4.42 12.46
N LEU A 247 2.51 -4.10 13.21
CA LEU A 247 3.68 -4.96 13.35
C LEU A 247 3.30 -6.33 13.93
N ARG A 248 2.45 -6.37 14.97
CA ARG A 248 1.98 -7.61 15.59
C ARG A 248 1.21 -8.49 14.60
N ILE A 249 0.32 -7.86 13.83
CA ILE A 249 -0.46 -8.54 12.79
C ILE A 249 0.44 -9.03 11.66
N VAL A 250 1.36 -8.18 11.17
CA VAL A 250 2.31 -8.54 10.11
C VAL A 250 3.20 -9.71 10.53
N HIS A 251 3.75 -9.70 11.75
CA HIS A 251 4.52 -10.83 12.28
C HIS A 251 3.70 -12.12 12.28
N TRP A 252 2.41 -12.04 12.64
CA TRP A 252 1.53 -13.20 12.61
C TRP A 252 1.32 -13.73 11.18
N TYR A 253 1.06 -12.85 10.20
CA TYR A 253 0.87 -13.24 8.80
C TYR A 253 2.13 -13.82 8.16
N LEU A 254 3.30 -13.34 8.55
CA LEU A 254 4.58 -13.79 8.03
C LEU A 254 5.14 -15.04 8.75
N ASP A 255 4.55 -15.48 9.86
CA ASP A 255 4.94 -16.71 10.54
C ASP A 255 4.44 -17.92 9.73
N PRO A 256 5.34 -18.79 9.22
CA PRO A 256 4.96 -19.96 8.44
C PRO A 256 3.97 -20.92 9.16
N LYS A 257 3.92 -20.88 10.50
CA LYS A 257 2.97 -21.69 11.28
C LYS A 257 1.52 -21.31 11.05
N ASN A 258 1.25 -20.09 10.62
CA ASN A 258 -0.09 -19.55 10.42
C ASN A 258 -0.55 -19.66 8.95
N HIS A 259 0.29 -20.21 8.06
CA HIS A 259 0.09 -20.17 6.62
C HIS A 259 -1.25 -20.78 6.17
N ASP A 260 -1.69 -21.88 6.79
CA ASP A 260 -2.99 -22.51 6.46
C ASP A 260 -4.16 -21.58 6.84
N GLU A 261 -4.08 -20.91 8.01
CA GLU A 261 -5.10 -19.93 8.41
C GLU A 261 -5.08 -18.70 7.49
N VAL A 262 -3.91 -18.25 7.07
CA VAL A 262 -3.76 -17.16 6.08
C VAL A 262 -4.47 -17.52 4.77
N ALA A 263 -4.31 -18.74 4.27
CA ALA A 263 -5.00 -19.21 3.07
C ALA A 263 -6.53 -19.22 3.24
N GLN A 264 -7.03 -19.61 4.42
CA GLN A 264 -8.47 -19.56 4.74
C GLN A 264 -9.00 -18.11 4.79
N ILE A 265 -8.26 -17.20 5.41
CA ILE A 265 -8.59 -15.77 5.44
C ILE A 265 -8.66 -15.20 4.01
N ALA A 266 -7.67 -15.50 3.18
CA ALA A 266 -7.63 -15.07 1.79
C ALA A 266 -8.81 -15.63 0.97
N SER A 267 -9.16 -16.90 1.21
CA SER A 267 -10.34 -17.55 0.63
C SER A 267 -11.65 -16.82 1.02
N LYS A 268 -11.79 -16.47 2.29
CA LYS A 268 -12.96 -15.73 2.81
C LYS A 268 -13.12 -14.37 2.11
N ILE A 269 -12.00 -13.62 1.94
CA ILE A 269 -12.00 -12.29 1.33
C ILE A 269 -12.34 -12.36 -0.16
N THR A 270 -11.72 -13.29 -0.87
CA THR A 270 -11.74 -13.34 -2.33
C THR A 270 -12.82 -14.23 -2.91
N LYS A 271 -13.46 -15.07 -2.09
CA LYS A 271 -14.41 -16.12 -2.46
C LYS A 271 -13.81 -17.16 -3.41
N ALA A 272 -12.49 -17.36 -3.37
CA ALA A 272 -11.77 -18.38 -4.12
C ALA A 272 -11.30 -19.51 -3.17
N PRO A 273 -11.10 -20.73 -3.67
CA PRO A 273 -10.66 -21.85 -2.86
C PRO A 273 -9.31 -21.58 -2.16
N PRO A 274 -9.09 -22.01 -0.89
CA PRO A 274 -7.90 -21.68 -0.11
C PRO A 274 -6.60 -22.23 -0.74
N GLU A 275 -6.67 -23.31 -1.50
CA GLU A 275 -5.52 -23.90 -2.22
C GLU A 275 -4.90 -22.93 -3.23
N ARG A 276 -5.63 -21.90 -3.66
CA ARG A 276 -5.12 -20.87 -4.56
C ARG A 276 -4.21 -19.87 -3.87
N PHE A 277 -4.08 -19.89 -2.56
CA PHE A 277 -3.35 -18.90 -1.77
C PHE A 277 -2.07 -19.45 -1.11
N GLY A 278 -1.62 -20.64 -1.49
CA GLY A 278 -0.38 -21.25 -1.01
C GLY A 278 0.91 -20.43 -1.32
N TRP A 279 0.80 -19.41 -2.15
CA TRP A 279 1.89 -18.50 -2.47
C TRP A 279 2.02 -17.32 -1.49
N LEU A 280 0.91 -16.93 -0.80
CA LEU A 280 0.88 -15.76 0.08
C LEU A 280 1.97 -15.82 1.15
N PHE A 281 2.70 -14.73 1.31
CA PHE A 281 3.76 -14.54 2.30
C PHE A 281 4.87 -15.59 2.27
N THR A 282 5.04 -16.28 1.13
CA THR A 282 6.14 -17.20 0.86
C THR A 282 7.15 -16.59 -0.13
N LYS A 283 8.15 -17.37 -0.56
CA LYS A 283 9.07 -16.98 -1.64
C LYS A 283 8.37 -16.80 -3.00
N GLN A 284 7.15 -17.29 -3.14
CA GLN A 284 6.34 -17.09 -4.36
C GLN A 284 5.55 -15.78 -4.33
N ASP A 285 5.63 -15.04 -3.25
CA ASP A 285 5.08 -13.70 -3.10
C ASP A 285 6.18 -12.63 -3.26
N THR A 286 5.78 -11.36 -3.34
CA THR A 286 6.68 -10.21 -3.19
C THR A 286 7.28 -10.18 -1.79
N TYR A 287 8.49 -9.62 -1.67
CA TYR A 287 9.14 -9.46 -0.37
C TYR A 287 8.44 -8.41 0.47
N ARG A 288 8.23 -8.71 1.75
CA ARG A 288 7.76 -7.78 2.77
C ARG A 288 8.74 -7.77 3.92
N ASP A 289 9.15 -6.58 4.35
CA ASP A 289 10.01 -6.45 5.53
C ASP A 289 9.18 -6.75 6.80
N PRO A 290 9.58 -7.72 7.64
CA PRO A 290 8.80 -8.08 8.82
C PRO A 290 8.70 -6.95 9.84
N ASN A 291 9.63 -6.00 9.81
CA ASN A 291 9.61 -4.82 10.68
C ASN A 291 9.03 -3.59 9.99
N LEU A 292 8.43 -3.76 8.81
CA LEU A 292 7.84 -2.69 7.98
C LEU A 292 8.86 -1.58 7.64
N ILE A 293 10.15 -1.90 7.52
CA ILE A 293 11.19 -0.93 7.18
C ILE A 293 11.38 -0.88 5.66
N PRO A 294 11.11 0.26 5.02
CA PRO A 294 11.25 0.40 3.58
C PRO A 294 12.72 0.45 3.15
N ASN A 295 13.00 -0.05 1.95
CA ASN A 295 14.29 0.09 1.29
C ASN A 295 14.41 1.49 0.66
N LEU A 296 14.91 2.45 1.44
CA LEU A 296 14.99 3.86 1.02
C LEU A 296 15.95 4.08 -0.16
N GLU A 297 16.99 3.26 -0.29
CA GLU A 297 17.91 3.34 -1.41
C GLU A 297 17.22 2.93 -2.73
N ALA A 298 16.46 1.82 -2.70
CA ALA A 298 15.67 1.41 -3.84
C ALA A 298 14.57 2.45 -4.14
N LEU A 299 13.89 2.97 -3.12
CA LEU A 299 12.87 3.99 -3.27
C LEU A 299 13.41 5.25 -3.97
N GLN A 300 14.61 5.72 -3.58
CA GLN A 300 15.24 6.88 -4.23
C GLN A 300 15.51 6.60 -5.71
N ARG A 301 16.12 5.45 -6.05
CA ARG A 301 16.37 5.07 -7.46
C ARG A 301 15.09 5.00 -8.29
N ASN A 302 14.01 4.47 -7.72
CA ASN A 302 12.73 4.36 -8.42
C ASN A 302 12.06 5.72 -8.64
N ILE A 303 12.21 6.65 -7.70
CA ILE A 303 11.77 8.05 -7.86
C ILE A 303 12.59 8.77 -8.91
N ASP A 304 13.91 8.59 -8.93
CA ASP A 304 14.79 9.15 -9.96
C ASP A 304 14.39 8.63 -11.37
N THR A 305 14.08 7.33 -11.50
CA THR A 305 13.54 6.77 -12.76
C THR A 305 12.20 7.42 -13.15
N THR A 306 11.34 7.71 -12.18
CA THR A 306 10.06 8.41 -12.43
C THR A 306 10.31 9.82 -12.99
N GLN A 307 11.35 10.51 -12.50
CA GLN A 307 11.80 11.79 -13.03
C GLN A 307 12.37 11.64 -14.45
N ASP A 308 13.23 10.67 -14.69
CA ASP A 308 13.86 10.41 -16.01
C ASP A 308 12.82 10.10 -17.10
N LEU A 309 11.68 9.55 -16.72
CA LEU A 309 10.54 9.32 -17.60
C LEU A 309 9.63 10.54 -17.77
N GLY A 310 9.90 11.65 -17.07
CA GLY A 310 9.21 12.91 -17.21
C GLY A 310 7.88 13.02 -16.43
N PHE A 311 7.56 12.10 -15.52
CA PHE A 311 6.37 12.18 -14.67
C PHE A 311 6.48 13.29 -13.62
N VAL A 312 7.69 13.56 -13.17
CA VAL A 312 8.05 14.69 -12.30
C VAL A 312 9.28 15.40 -12.86
N LYS A 313 9.43 16.68 -12.57
CA LYS A 313 10.53 17.52 -13.10
C LYS A 313 11.62 17.79 -12.07
N LYS A 314 11.23 17.96 -10.81
CA LYS A 314 12.15 18.29 -9.72
C LYS A 314 12.80 17.02 -9.17
N LYS A 315 14.07 17.16 -8.78
CA LYS A 315 14.74 16.14 -7.99
C LYS A 315 14.13 16.07 -6.59
N ILE A 316 13.70 14.89 -6.20
CA ILE A 316 13.09 14.61 -4.89
C ILE A 316 14.12 13.82 -4.06
N ASP A 317 14.53 14.37 -2.92
CA ASP A 317 15.30 13.65 -1.90
C ASP A 317 14.33 12.97 -0.94
N ILE A 318 14.19 11.65 -1.05
CA ILE A 318 13.20 10.89 -0.28
C ILE A 318 13.44 10.94 1.23
N ASN A 319 14.67 11.20 1.67
CA ASN A 319 14.96 11.32 3.11
C ASN A 319 14.18 12.47 3.75
N LYS A 320 13.89 13.54 3.01
CA LYS A 320 13.08 14.67 3.48
C LYS A 320 11.60 14.32 3.66
N TYR A 321 11.16 13.27 2.98
CA TYR A 321 9.77 12.79 2.97
C TYR A 321 9.60 11.45 3.71
N THR A 322 10.52 11.15 4.64
CA THR A 322 10.50 9.88 5.39
C THR A 322 10.47 10.17 6.89
N ASP A 323 9.55 9.50 7.60
CA ASP A 323 9.50 9.47 9.07
C ASP A 323 9.28 8.02 9.55
N LEU A 324 10.37 7.34 9.86
CA LEU A 324 10.35 5.98 10.41
C LEU A 324 10.34 5.96 11.94
N THR A 325 10.15 7.10 12.59
CA THR A 325 10.15 7.16 14.06
C THR A 325 8.96 6.42 14.65
N LEU A 326 7.80 6.43 13.97
CA LEU A 326 6.59 5.72 14.40
C LEU A 326 6.82 4.20 14.46
N VAL A 327 7.26 3.60 13.36
CA VAL A 327 7.48 2.15 13.27
C VAL A 327 8.61 1.70 14.19
N ARG A 328 9.68 2.50 14.34
CA ARG A 328 10.78 2.20 15.26
C ARG A 328 10.38 2.30 16.74
N GLU A 329 9.52 3.25 17.09
CA GLU A 329 8.96 3.37 18.44
C GLU A 329 8.03 2.20 18.75
N ALA A 330 7.13 1.87 17.83
CA ALA A 330 6.22 0.74 17.93
C ALA A 330 6.98 -0.60 18.10
N ALA A 331 8.04 -0.83 17.31
CA ALA A 331 8.85 -2.04 17.41
C ALA A 331 9.53 -2.22 18.78
N LYS A 332 9.84 -1.11 19.50
CA LYS A 332 10.38 -1.19 20.85
C LYS A 332 9.35 -1.66 21.89
N ARG A 333 8.05 -1.46 21.61
CA ARG A 333 6.96 -1.85 22.51
C ARG A 333 6.58 -3.33 22.37
N LEU A 334 6.96 -3.98 21.26
CA LEU A 334 6.71 -5.41 21.00
C LEU A 334 7.70 -6.35 21.68
N LYS A 335 8.66 -5.84 22.44
CA LYS A 335 9.71 -6.62 23.12
C LYS A 335 9.23 -7.18 24.45
#